data_651ac6696fa54db983e46d117c42bbc9
#
_entry.id   651ac6696fa54db983e46d117c42bbc9
#
_cell.length_a   1.000
_cell.length_b   1.000
_cell.length_c   1.000
_cell.angle_alpha   90.00
_cell.angle_beta   90.00
_cell.angle_gamma   90.00
#
_symmetry.space_group_name_H-M   'P 1'
#
loop_
_entity.id
_entity.type
_entity.pdbx_description
1 polymer ?
#
loop_
_entity_poly.entity_id
_entity_poly.type
_entity_poly.pdbx_seq_one_letter_code
_entity_poly.pdbx_strand_id
1 'polypeptide(L)' 'MAEHNLPTDPMILLSFINTKLRDFYPSLDALCEDADISREEIIKKLSAIDYTYNAELNKFV' A
#
# COMPACT_ATOMS: atom_id res chain seq x y z
N MET A 1 -10.17 11.52 -12.58
CA MET A 1 -8.85 11.83 -12.29
C MET A 1 -8.41 11.29 -10.94
N ALA A 2 -7.38 10.61 -10.97
CA ALA A 2 -6.89 10.00 -9.77
C ALA A 2 -6.10 11.01 -8.96
N GLU A 3 -6.41 11.09 -7.71
CA GLU A 3 -5.63 11.88 -6.81
C GLU A 3 -4.77 10.97 -6.01
N HIS A 4 -3.51 11.14 -6.12
CA HIS A 4 -2.59 10.30 -5.38
C HIS A 4 -2.20 10.99 -4.10
N ASN A 5 -3.20 11.27 -3.29
CA ASN A 5 -2.96 11.93 -2.02
C ASN A 5 -2.49 10.94 -0.99
N LEU A 6 -1.41 10.25 -1.32
CA LEU A 6 -0.82 9.30 -0.41
C LEU A 6 -0.11 10.05 0.72
N PRO A 7 -0.22 9.55 1.94
CA PRO A 7 0.55 10.12 3.03
C PRO A 7 2.04 10.03 2.72
N THR A 8 2.77 11.09 3.01
CA THR A 8 4.22 11.05 2.85
C THR A 8 4.92 10.37 4.01
N ASP A 9 4.26 10.36 5.16
CA ASP A 9 4.80 9.69 6.34
C ASP A 9 4.66 8.19 6.16
N PRO A 10 5.76 7.41 6.21
CA PRO A 10 5.67 5.98 5.97
C PRO A 10 4.77 5.23 6.96
N MET A 11 4.73 5.66 8.21
CA MET A 11 3.87 4.98 9.19
C MET A 11 2.41 5.23 8.91
N ILE A 12 2.08 6.44 8.49
CA ILE A 12 0.70 6.76 8.14
C ILE A 12 0.33 6.04 6.85
N LEU A 13 1.25 5.98 5.89
CA LEU A 13 1.03 5.26 4.66
C LEU A 13 0.79 3.78 4.94
N LEU A 14 1.57 3.19 5.84
CA LEU A 14 1.42 1.80 6.22
C LEU A 14 0.00 1.51 6.69
N SER A 15 -0.49 2.35 7.60
CA SER A 15 -1.83 2.17 8.12
C SER A 15 -2.88 2.33 7.03
N PHE A 16 -2.71 3.32 6.18
CA PHE A 16 -3.63 3.57 5.09
C PHE A 16 -3.70 2.38 4.12
N ILE A 17 -2.53 1.89 3.71
CA ILE A 17 -2.47 0.79 2.75
C ILE A 17 -3.02 -0.49 3.35
N ASN A 18 -2.63 -0.81 4.58
CA ASN A 18 -3.11 -2.05 5.20
C ASN A 18 -4.62 -2.03 5.42
N THR A 19 -5.18 -0.87 5.74
CA THR A 19 -6.62 -0.74 5.88
C THR A 19 -7.32 -1.00 4.55
N LYS A 20 -6.78 -0.43 3.47
CA LYS A 20 -7.37 -0.65 2.15
C LYS A 20 -7.30 -2.10 1.72
N LEU A 21 -6.16 -2.75 1.98
CA LEU A 21 -6.02 -4.16 1.65
C LEU A 21 -6.98 -5.02 2.45
N ARG A 22 -7.17 -4.69 3.72
CA ARG A 22 -8.06 -5.46 4.57
C ARG A 22 -9.51 -5.33 4.13
N ASP A 23 -9.93 -4.11 3.79
CA ASP A 23 -11.34 -3.83 3.62
C ASP A 23 -11.81 -3.82 2.17
N PHE A 24 -10.94 -3.52 1.21
CA PHE A 24 -11.39 -3.23 -0.15
C PHE A 24 -10.71 -4.03 -1.25
N TYR A 25 -9.49 -4.49 -1.04
CA TYR A 25 -8.73 -5.11 -2.12
C TYR A 25 -8.17 -6.46 -1.72
N PRO A 26 -8.22 -7.44 -2.62
CA PRO A 26 -7.69 -8.78 -2.31
C PRO A 26 -6.18 -8.88 -2.45
N SER A 27 -5.53 -7.87 -3.02
CA SER A 27 -4.09 -7.93 -3.22
C SER A 27 -3.55 -6.52 -3.41
N LEU A 28 -2.23 -6.39 -3.26
CA LEU A 28 -1.58 -5.11 -3.49
C LEU A 28 -1.72 -4.70 -4.96
N ASP A 29 -1.62 -5.66 -5.87
CA ASP A 29 -1.77 -5.35 -7.28
C ASP A 29 -3.15 -4.78 -7.58
N ALA A 30 -4.20 -5.34 -6.96
CA ALA A 30 -5.55 -4.84 -7.16
C ALA A 30 -5.69 -3.42 -6.66
N LEU A 31 -5.10 -3.13 -5.50
CA LEU A 31 -5.13 -1.78 -4.96
C LEU A 31 -4.44 -0.79 -5.89
N CYS A 32 -3.25 -1.14 -6.34
CA CYS A 32 -2.46 -0.24 -7.16
C CYS A 32 -3.13 0.02 -8.51
N GLU A 33 -3.72 -1.01 -9.08
CA GLU A 33 -4.38 -0.87 -10.36
C GLU A 33 -5.61 0.04 -10.27
N ASP A 34 -6.41 -0.18 -9.25
CA ASP A 34 -7.64 0.59 -9.09
C ASP A 34 -7.35 2.05 -8.71
N ALA A 35 -6.37 2.25 -7.84
CA ALA A 35 -6.03 3.60 -7.40
C ALA A 35 -5.04 4.30 -8.31
N ASP A 36 -4.54 3.60 -9.33
CA ASP A 36 -3.58 4.16 -10.28
C ASP A 36 -2.32 4.64 -9.56
N ILE A 37 -1.80 3.77 -8.68
CA ILE A 37 -0.60 4.05 -7.90
C ILE A 37 0.47 3.05 -8.26
N SER A 38 1.71 3.48 -8.29
CA SER A 38 2.83 2.60 -8.58
C SER A 38 3.06 1.64 -7.41
N ARG A 39 3.02 0.35 -7.70
CA ARG A 39 3.30 -0.67 -6.70
C ARG A 39 4.71 -0.50 -6.14
N GLU A 40 5.65 -0.19 -7.00
CA GLU A 40 7.04 -0.03 -6.59
C GLU A 40 7.21 1.15 -5.65
N GLU A 41 6.45 2.20 -5.87
CA GLU A 41 6.53 3.37 -5.01
C GLU A 41 6.09 3.05 -3.59
N ILE A 42 4.99 2.30 -3.47
CA ILE A 42 4.50 1.90 -2.15
C ILE A 42 5.51 0.99 -1.47
N ILE A 43 6.02 0.02 -2.21
CA ILE A 43 6.99 -0.92 -1.65
C ILE A 43 8.24 -0.20 -1.17
N LYS A 44 8.72 0.75 -1.98
CA LYS A 44 9.92 1.49 -1.64
C LYS A 44 9.73 2.31 -0.37
N LYS A 45 8.59 2.99 -0.27
CA LYS A 45 8.34 3.84 0.89
C LYS A 45 8.20 3.03 2.17
N LEU A 46 7.52 1.89 2.10
CA LEU A 46 7.33 1.07 3.29
C LEU A 46 8.56 0.25 3.63
N SER A 47 9.38 -0.07 2.63
CA SER A 47 10.65 -0.72 2.87
C SER A 47 11.58 0.16 3.70
N ALA A 48 11.43 1.46 3.59
CA ALA A 48 12.25 2.39 4.35
C ALA A 48 12.04 2.27 5.87
N ILE A 49 10.91 1.70 6.28
CA ILE A 49 10.65 1.44 7.69
C ILE A 49 10.58 -0.06 7.97
N ASP A 50 11.22 -0.85 7.10
CA ASP A 50 11.37 -2.29 7.27
C ASP A 50 10.07 -3.07 7.19
N TYR A 51 9.10 -2.58 6.42
CA TYR A 51 7.87 -3.32 6.16
C TYR A 51 7.87 -3.83 4.74
N THR A 52 7.47 -5.09 4.57
CA THR A 52 7.35 -5.69 3.25
C THR A 52 5.98 -6.31 3.10
N TYR A 53 5.54 -6.42 1.85
CA TYR A 53 4.21 -6.97 1.57
C TYR A 53 4.22 -8.49 1.73
N ASN A 54 3.28 -8.99 2.51
CA ASN A 54 3.08 -10.42 2.69
C ASN A 54 1.80 -10.81 1.96
N ALA A 55 1.96 -11.53 0.85
CA ALA A 55 0.81 -11.86 0.00
C ALA A 55 -0.16 -12.82 0.68
N GLU A 56 0.35 -13.69 1.54
CA GLU A 56 -0.52 -14.63 2.23
C GLU A 56 -1.44 -13.93 3.20
N LEU A 57 -0.93 -12.91 3.87
CA LEU A 57 -1.71 -12.14 4.84
C LEU A 57 -2.40 -10.95 4.19
N ASN A 58 -2.00 -10.62 2.97
CA ASN A 58 -2.50 -9.47 2.24
C ASN A 58 -2.32 -8.18 3.03
N LYS A 59 -1.11 -8.00 3.52
CA LYS A 59 -0.77 -6.78 4.25
C LYS A 59 0.74 -6.64 4.34
N PHE A 60 1.18 -5.44 4.70
CA PHE A 60 2.59 -5.19 4.97
C PHE A 60 2.91 -5.56 6.41
N VAL A 61 4.00 -6.24 6.60
CA VAL A 61 4.45 -6.70 7.92
C VAL A 61 5.92 -6.42 8.11
#